data_8225af5675a70bbaaa918a60c36159d3
#
_entry.id   8225af5675a70bbaaa918a60c36159d3
#
_cell.length_a   1.000
_cell.length_b   1.000
_cell.length_c   1.000
_cell.angle_alpha   90.00
_cell.angle_beta   90.00
_cell.angle_gamma   90.00
#
_symmetry.space_group_name_H-M   'P 1'
#
loop_
_entity.id
_entity.type
_entity.pdbx_description
1 polymer ?
#
loop_
_entity_poly.entity_id
_entity_poly.type
_entity_poly.pdbx_seq_one_letter_code
_entity_poly.pdbx_strand_id
1 'polypeptide(L)'
;MKNGHKPEVVEELLMDLEESPKVQKALEIGRAKGYITNDELIALFPEVEDEVNELDEAMTALAAENIEVVEQAEDGEEGADDDDPPSDDEEDVRRKLRKSKKKPVAGADQGILSVDVEDTIGLYLKEVGRVPLLTAEQEVWLAKRIEKAVKSSEELEGKKRKGPNRRAKLIDDIADGLAAREHLVTANSRLVISVAKKYIGRGVPFLDLIQEGNIGVLRAAKKFDHHRGHKFSTYATWWIRQAVTRAIADQGRTIRVPVHMGDQINKLLRASHSLTQKLGRDPSTDELAKALEVGPRKVEDMQQIARRPLSLEMSTDDEDDSSLGDFITDVESPEPARVTLEKMRREHIDEELAKMPAREVQILKLRYGLHDGEAYTLEEVGKMMGVTRERVRQIEAQALSRLRHPLQRQKLKEYLKAESG
;
A
#
# COMPACT_ATOMS: atom_id res chain seq x y z
N MET A 1 -61.13 -5.85 8.17
CA MET A 1 -60.91 -4.84 7.08
C MET A 1 -59.43 -4.88 6.74
N LYS A 2 -59.17 -5.27 5.54
CA LYS A 2 -57.87 -5.49 4.89
C LYS A 2 -57.10 -4.19 4.78
N ASN A 3 -55.83 -4.16 5.17
CA ASN A 3 -54.87 -3.20 4.69
C ASN A 3 -53.81 -3.93 3.89
N GLY A 4 -54.08 -4.06 2.61
CA GLY A 4 -53.06 -4.32 1.62
C GLY A 4 -52.32 -2.99 1.31
N HIS A 5 -51.01 -2.96 1.51
CA HIS A 5 -50.13 -1.94 0.99
C HIS A 5 -49.01 -2.64 0.20
N LYS A 6 -49.23 -2.66 -1.05
CA LYS A 6 -48.53 -2.24 -2.26
C LYS A 6 -47.36 -3.12 -2.71
N PRO A 7 -47.62 -3.99 -3.69
CA PRO A 7 -46.56 -4.55 -4.52
C PRO A 7 -45.96 -3.57 -5.56
N GLU A 8 -46.68 -2.47 -5.88
CA GLU A 8 -46.27 -1.55 -6.97
C GLU A 8 -44.98 -0.77 -6.70
N VAL A 9 -44.67 -0.42 -5.45
CA VAL A 9 -43.43 0.35 -5.14
C VAL A 9 -42.19 -0.55 -5.18
N VAL A 10 -42.36 -1.84 -4.96
CA VAL A 10 -41.27 -2.84 -5.05
C VAL A 10 -40.94 -3.20 -6.50
N GLU A 11 -41.97 -3.25 -7.37
CA GLU A 11 -41.77 -3.48 -8.81
C GLU A 11 -41.16 -2.28 -9.54
N GLU A 12 -41.49 -1.05 -9.11
CA GLU A 12 -40.91 0.18 -9.70
C GLU A 12 -39.43 0.36 -9.28
N LEU A 13 -39.07 0.00 -8.02
CA LEU A 13 -37.69 -0.07 -7.53
C LEU A 13 -36.87 -1.19 -8.20
N LEU A 14 -37.48 -2.32 -8.56
CA LEU A 14 -36.81 -3.40 -9.27
C LEU A 14 -36.57 -3.07 -10.77
N MET A 15 -37.39 -2.25 -11.39
CA MET A 15 -37.18 -1.84 -12.78
C MET A 15 -36.00 -0.88 -12.97
N ASP A 16 -35.72 0.00 -11.98
CA ASP A 16 -34.53 0.89 -11.99
C ASP A 16 -33.22 0.16 -11.60
N LEU A 17 -33.30 -1.01 -10.96
CA LEU A 17 -32.15 -1.79 -10.47
C LEU A 17 -31.50 -2.70 -11.55
N GLU A 18 -32.10 -2.86 -12.72
CA GLU A 18 -31.61 -3.76 -13.79
C GLU A 18 -30.53 -3.13 -14.69
N GLU A 19 -30.11 -1.88 -14.47
CA GLU A 19 -29.21 -1.19 -15.42
C GLU A 19 -27.71 -1.47 -15.24
N SER A 20 -27.24 -1.91 -14.08
CA SER A 20 -25.80 -2.19 -13.90
C SER A 20 -25.44 -3.65 -14.22
N PRO A 21 -24.52 -3.91 -15.20
CA PRO A 21 -24.12 -5.27 -15.57
C PRO A 21 -23.43 -6.03 -14.43
N LYS A 22 -22.92 -5.32 -13.40
CA LYS A 22 -22.28 -5.90 -12.22
C LYS A 22 -23.32 -6.41 -11.23
N VAL A 23 -24.39 -5.64 -11.01
CA VAL A 23 -25.53 -6.02 -10.17
C VAL A 23 -26.21 -7.27 -10.73
N GLN A 24 -26.42 -7.33 -12.04
CA GLN A 24 -26.99 -8.53 -12.70
C GLN A 24 -26.13 -9.77 -12.50
N LYS A 25 -24.80 -9.66 -12.64
CA LYS A 25 -23.88 -10.78 -12.36
C LYS A 25 -23.91 -11.23 -10.90
N ALA A 26 -24.02 -10.30 -9.95
CA ALA A 26 -24.15 -10.65 -8.54
C ALA A 26 -25.45 -11.43 -8.27
N LEU A 27 -26.56 -11.02 -8.89
CA LEU A 27 -27.85 -11.72 -8.82
C LEU A 27 -27.79 -13.09 -9.49
N GLU A 28 -27.18 -13.23 -10.66
CA GLU A 28 -27.00 -14.51 -11.35
C GLU A 28 -26.21 -15.52 -10.51
N ILE A 29 -25.11 -15.10 -9.89
CA ILE A 29 -24.31 -15.93 -8.99
C ILE A 29 -25.13 -16.33 -7.76
N GLY A 30 -25.83 -15.38 -7.16
CA GLY A 30 -26.68 -15.60 -6.00
C GLY A 30 -27.85 -16.54 -6.29
N ARG A 31 -28.51 -16.40 -7.44
CA ARG A 31 -29.59 -17.32 -7.88
C ARG A 31 -29.09 -18.73 -8.14
N ALA A 32 -27.89 -18.87 -8.71
CA ALA A 32 -27.31 -20.17 -9.05
C ALA A 32 -26.92 -20.97 -7.80
N LYS A 33 -26.44 -20.30 -6.73
CA LYS A 33 -25.90 -20.93 -5.52
C LYS A 33 -26.84 -20.86 -4.32
N GLY A 34 -27.84 -19.98 -4.33
CA GLY A 34 -28.71 -19.67 -3.20
C GLY A 34 -28.07 -18.73 -2.16
N TYR A 35 -26.78 -18.43 -2.29
CA TYR A 35 -26.00 -17.49 -1.48
C TYR A 35 -24.91 -16.85 -2.32
N ILE A 36 -24.36 -15.73 -1.88
CA ILE A 36 -23.17 -15.10 -2.45
C ILE A 36 -22.15 -14.86 -1.36
N THR A 37 -20.87 -15.11 -1.67
CA THR A 37 -19.80 -14.85 -0.69
C THR A 37 -19.34 -13.39 -0.75
N ASN A 38 -18.87 -12.86 0.37
CA ASN A 38 -18.29 -11.52 0.42
C ASN A 38 -17.10 -11.36 -0.54
N ASP A 39 -16.32 -12.42 -0.79
CA ASP A 39 -15.20 -12.40 -1.70
C ASP A 39 -15.63 -12.29 -3.16
N GLU A 40 -16.72 -12.94 -3.53
CA GLU A 40 -17.34 -12.81 -4.86
C GLU A 40 -17.90 -11.40 -5.08
N LEU A 41 -18.51 -10.79 -4.07
CA LEU A 41 -18.95 -9.39 -4.14
C LEU A 41 -17.79 -8.41 -4.32
N ILE A 42 -16.70 -8.57 -3.57
CA ILE A 42 -15.49 -7.74 -3.72
C ILE A 42 -14.87 -7.91 -5.11
N ALA A 43 -14.88 -9.12 -5.66
CA ALA A 43 -14.36 -9.38 -7.01
C ALA A 43 -15.18 -8.71 -8.12
N LEU A 44 -16.49 -8.53 -7.90
CA LEU A 44 -17.37 -7.83 -8.84
C LEU A 44 -17.26 -6.29 -8.74
N PHE A 45 -16.96 -5.76 -7.56
CA PHE A 45 -16.87 -4.33 -7.28
C PHE A 45 -15.48 -3.95 -6.73
N PRO A 46 -14.40 -3.98 -7.53
CA PRO A 46 -13.04 -3.71 -7.06
C PRO A 46 -12.77 -2.23 -6.73
N GLU A 47 -13.43 -1.28 -7.40
CA GLU A 47 -13.24 0.16 -7.24
C GLU A 47 -14.36 0.80 -6.41
N VAL A 48 -14.40 0.43 -5.16
CA VAL A 48 -15.49 0.72 -4.23
C VAL A 48 -15.71 2.21 -3.95
N GLU A 49 -14.69 3.05 -4.07
CA GLU A 49 -14.84 4.48 -3.78
C GLU A 49 -15.78 5.16 -4.78
N ASP A 50 -15.77 4.72 -6.02
CA ASP A 50 -16.61 5.24 -7.11
C ASP A 50 -17.92 4.41 -7.30
N GLU A 51 -17.90 3.13 -6.92
CA GLU A 51 -18.99 2.16 -7.17
C GLU A 51 -19.85 1.86 -5.93
N VAL A 52 -19.78 2.68 -4.88
CA VAL A 52 -20.53 2.46 -3.62
C VAL A 52 -22.03 2.34 -3.86
N ASN A 53 -22.59 3.13 -4.75
CA ASN A 53 -24.00 3.11 -5.06
C ASN A 53 -24.40 1.78 -5.72
N GLU A 54 -23.61 1.28 -6.67
CA GLU A 54 -23.85 0.01 -7.34
C GLU A 54 -23.75 -1.19 -6.38
N LEU A 55 -22.81 -1.16 -5.44
CA LEU A 55 -22.72 -2.18 -4.40
C LEU A 55 -23.93 -2.16 -3.46
N ASP A 56 -24.35 -0.97 -3.04
CA ASP A 56 -25.53 -0.79 -2.20
C ASP A 56 -26.80 -1.27 -2.94
N GLU A 57 -26.89 -1.05 -4.24
CA GLU A 57 -27.95 -1.56 -5.12
C GLU A 57 -27.87 -3.08 -5.22
N ALA A 58 -26.69 -3.66 -5.43
CA ALA A 58 -26.50 -5.11 -5.47
C ALA A 58 -26.90 -5.78 -4.15
N MET A 59 -26.48 -5.24 -3.01
CA MET A 59 -26.87 -5.76 -1.69
C MET A 59 -28.38 -5.65 -1.44
N THR A 60 -29.01 -4.58 -1.92
CA THR A 60 -30.46 -4.39 -1.80
C THR A 60 -31.22 -5.38 -2.68
N ALA A 61 -30.75 -5.60 -3.91
CA ALA A 61 -31.35 -6.55 -4.84
C ALA A 61 -31.19 -8.00 -4.37
N LEU A 62 -30.02 -8.39 -3.83
CA LEU A 62 -29.79 -9.71 -3.23
C LEU A 62 -30.71 -9.95 -2.02
N ALA A 63 -30.89 -8.94 -1.18
CA ALA A 63 -31.80 -9.02 -0.04
C ALA A 63 -33.26 -9.12 -0.45
N ALA A 64 -33.69 -8.44 -1.52
CA ALA A 64 -35.05 -8.52 -2.07
C ALA A 64 -35.38 -9.94 -2.58
N GLU A 65 -34.38 -10.65 -3.09
CA GLU A 65 -34.51 -12.04 -3.55
C GLU A 65 -34.25 -13.09 -2.46
N ASN A 66 -34.09 -12.70 -1.19
CA ASN A 66 -33.76 -13.60 -0.07
C ASN A 66 -32.43 -14.39 -0.26
N ILE A 67 -31.48 -13.84 -1.00
CA ILE A 67 -30.15 -14.42 -1.16
C ILE A 67 -29.29 -13.99 0.01
N GLU A 68 -28.79 -14.95 0.80
CA GLU A 68 -27.94 -14.66 1.95
C GLU A 68 -26.51 -14.32 1.49
N VAL A 69 -25.96 -13.22 2.05
CA VAL A 69 -24.54 -12.88 1.89
C VAL A 69 -23.77 -13.59 3.00
N VAL A 70 -23.04 -14.66 2.65
CA VAL A 70 -22.27 -15.49 3.57
C VAL A 70 -20.82 -15.03 3.65
N GLU A 71 -20.22 -15.07 4.85
CA GLU A 71 -18.82 -14.64 5.03
C GLU A 71 -17.81 -15.56 4.34
N GLN A 72 -18.08 -16.86 4.26
CA GLN A 72 -17.30 -17.87 3.49
C GLN A 72 -18.22 -19.06 3.19
N ALA A 73 -18.03 -19.73 2.06
CA ALA A 73 -18.51 -21.10 1.87
C ALA A 73 -17.82 -21.97 2.94
N GLU A 74 -18.57 -22.86 3.60
CA GLU A 74 -18.04 -23.76 4.64
C GLU A 74 -17.09 -24.85 4.09
N ASP A 75 -16.53 -24.67 2.90
CA ASP A 75 -15.60 -25.61 2.29
C ASP A 75 -14.17 -25.08 2.42
N GLY A 76 -13.45 -25.68 3.36
CA GLY A 76 -12.00 -25.72 3.38
C GLY A 76 -11.30 -24.46 3.91
N GLU A 77 -10.62 -24.63 5.01
CA GLU A 77 -9.47 -23.79 5.41
C GLU A 77 -8.41 -23.79 4.29
N GLU A 78 -8.63 -23.05 3.22
CA GLU A 78 -7.53 -22.64 2.36
C GLU A 78 -6.89 -21.40 2.98
N GLY A 79 -6.09 -21.68 4.02
CA GLY A 79 -5.00 -20.79 4.40
C GLY A 79 -4.13 -20.58 3.17
N ALA A 80 -3.96 -19.35 2.74
CA ALA A 80 -2.81 -19.02 1.96
C ALA A 80 -1.61 -19.29 2.86
N ASP A 81 -1.01 -20.45 2.70
CA ASP A 81 0.34 -20.74 3.21
C ASP A 81 1.27 -19.81 2.43
N ASP A 82 1.53 -18.64 3.00
CA ASP A 82 2.75 -17.92 2.70
C ASP A 82 3.85 -18.78 3.32
N ASP A 83 4.70 -19.41 2.50
CA ASP A 83 5.85 -20.23 2.88
C ASP A 83 6.97 -19.44 3.59
N ASP A 84 6.76 -18.19 3.94
CA ASP A 84 7.65 -17.46 4.84
C ASP A 84 7.32 -17.83 6.30
N PRO A 85 8.29 -18.34 7.07
CA PRO A 85 8.08 -18.57 8.50
C PRO A 85 7.68 -17.23 9.14
N PRO A 86 6.59 -17.23 9.95
CA PRO A 86 6.14 -16.02 10.62
C PRO A 86 7.28 -15.50 11.50
N SER A 87 7.49 -14.17 11.51
CA SER A 87 8.45 -13.56 12.43
C SER A 87 8.10 -13.91 13.88
N ASP A 88 9.09 -13.92 14.77
CA ASP A 88 8.89 -14.24 16.19
C ASP A 88 7.77 -13.43 16.83
N ASP A 89 7.62 -12.15 16.41
CA ASP A 89 6.54 -11.26 16.83
C ASP A 89 5.16 -11.75 16.35
N GLU A 90 5.06 -12.33 15.16
CA GLU A 90 3.80 -12.84 14.61
C GLU A 90 3.36 -14.15 15.27
N GLU A 91 4.29 -15.03 15.60
CA GLU A 91 4.01 -16.23 16.41
C GLU A 91 3.53 -15.87 17.81
N ASP A 92 4.13 -14.87 18.43
CA ASP A 92 3.71 -14.37 19.75
C ASP A 92 2.31 -13.77 19.71
N VAL A 93 1.96 -13.02 18.66
CA VAL A 93 0.59 -12.50 18.45
C VAL A 93 -0.41 -13.64 18.27
N ARG A 94 -0.11 -14.63 17.43
CA ARG A 94 -0.96 -15.83 17.24
C ARG A 94 -1.11 -16.62 18.55
N ARG A 95 -0.03 -16.76 19.33
CA ARG A 95 -0.02 -17.45 20.64
C ARG A 95 -0.83 -16.69 21.69
N LYS A 96 -0.76 -15.38 21.74
CA LYS A 96 -1.53 -14.51 22.64
C LYS A 96 -3.03 -14.58 22.30
N LEU A 97 -3.41 -14.54 21.02
CA LEU A 97 -4.79 -14.70 20.56
C LEU A 97 -5.37 -16.10 20.88
N ARG A 98 -4.56 -17.16 20.79
CA ARG A 98 -4.98 -18.52 21.20
C ARG A 98 -5.18 -18.63 22.71
N LYS A 99 -4.34 -17.96 23.53
CA LYS A 99 -4.46 -17.97 25.00
C LYS A 99 -5.70 -17.20 25.46
N SER A 100 -6.12 -16.14 24.76
CA SER A 100 -7.33 -15.36 25.11
C SER A 100 -8.64 -16.17 24.97
N LYS A 101 -8.68 -17.19 24.10
CA LYS A 101 -9.86 -18.06 23.92
C LYS A 101 -10.08 -19.08 25.05
N LYS A 102 -9.10 -19.30 25.95
CA LYS A 102 -9.15 -20.38 26.96
C LYS A 102 -9.56 -19.94 28.37
N LYS A 103 -9.84 -18.65 28.62
CA LYS A 103 -10.30 -18.20 29.95
C LYS A 103 -11.70 -17.63 29.87
N PRO A 104 -12.72 -18.23 30.61
CA PRO A 104 -13.99 -17.57 30.80
C PRO A 104 -13.77 -16.32 31.65
N VAL A 105 -14.29 -15.19 31.18
CA VAL A 105 -14.23 -13.90 31.88
C VAL A 105 -15.18 -13.95 33.07
N ALA A 106 -14.69 -14.30 34.24
CA ALA A 106 -15.36 -14.09 35.51
C ALA A 106 -14.49 -13.17 36.38
N GLY A 107 -14.97 -11.97 36.69
CA GLY A 107 -14.38 -11.07 37.70
C GLY A 107 -13.61 -9.90 37.09
N ALA A 108 -14.32 -8.83 36.75
CA ALA A 108 -13.77 -7.58 36.26
C ALA A 108 -13.39 -6.66 37.44
N ASP A 109 -12.35 -6.92 38.21
CA ASP A 109 -11.77 -5.80 39.01
C ASP A 109 -10.37 -6.00 39.61
N GLN A 110 -9.66 -7.09 39.40
CA GLN A 110 -8.34 -7.29 40.05
C GLN A 110 -7.14 -7.53 39.09
N GLY A 111 -7.30 -7.30 37.80
CA GLY A 111 -6.27 -7.58 36.78
C GLY A 111 -5.48 -6.37 36.24
N ILE A 112 -5.55 -5.19 36.88
CA ILE A 112 -5.03 -3.95 36.32
C ILE A 112 -3.50 -3.81 36.45
N LEU A 113 -2.84 -4.60 37.32
CA LEU A 113 -1.45 -4.41 37.71
C LEU A 113 -0.41 -5.36 37.09
N SER A 114 -0.79 -6.20 36.12
CA SER A 114 0.13 -7.19 35.54
C SER A 114 0.18 -7.26 34.01
N VAL A 115 -0.09 -6.15 33.34
CA VAL A 115 0.20 -6.05 31.89
C VAL A 115 1.53 -5.35 31.78
N ASP A 116 2.54 -6.03 31.24
CA ASP A 116 3.78 -5.40 30.84
C ASP A 116 3.45 -4.17 29.98
N VAL A 117 3.96 -3.02 30.37
CA VAL A 117 3.71 -1.74 29.67
C VAL A 117 4.24 -1.81 28.23
N GLU A 118 5.13 -2.76 27.95
CA GLU A 118 5.68 -3.03 26.62
C GLU A 118 4.73 -3.78 25.69
N ASP A 119 3.69 -4.48 26.22
CA ASP A 119 2.69 -5.17 25.37
C ASP A 119 1.56 -4.24 24.94
N THR A 120 1.83 -3.43 23.93
CA THR A 120 0.85 -2.50 23.32
C THR A 120 -0.38 -3.21 22.75
N ILE A 121 -0.21 -4.42 22.21
CA ILE A 121 -1.31 -5.23 21.66
C ILE A 121 -2.22 -5.70 22.79
N GLY A 122 -1.65 -6.23 23.88
CA GLY A 122 -2.41 -6.66 25.06
C GLY A 122 -3.19 -5.53 25.70
N LEU A 123 -2.60 -4.33 25.79
CA LEU A 123 -3.27 -3.14 26.30
C LEU A 123 -4.47 -2.75 25.45
N TYR A 124 -4.30 -2.67 24.11
CA TYR A 124 -5.38 -2.35 23.19
C TYR A 124 -6.52 -3.38 23.25
N LEU A 125 -6.21 -4.68 23.25
CA LEU A 125 -7.23 -5.73 23.36
C LEU A 125 -8.02 -5.64 24.68
N LYS A 126 -7.36 -5.27 25.78
CA LYS A 126 -8.00 -5.07 27.09
C LYS A 126 -8.93 -3.85 27.08
N GLU A 127 -8.53 -2.77 26.46
CA GLU A 127 -9.33 -1.55 26.34
C GLU A 127 -10.57 -1.77 25.49
N VAL A 128 -10.44 -2.38 24.31
CA VAL A 128 -11.55 -2.74 23.43
C VAL A 128 -12.52 -3.73 24.11
N GLY A 129 -11.99 -4.63 24.98
CA GLY A 129 -12.80 -5.58 25.72
C GLY A 129 -13.74 -4.98 26.77
N ARG A 130 -13.50 -3.72 27.21
CA ARG A 130 -14.35 -3.03 28.20
C ARG A 130 -15.69 -2.57 27.63
N VAL A 131 -15.75 -2.32 26.33
CA VAL A 131 -16.99 -1.83 25.70
C VAL A 131 -17.94 -3.00 25.45
N PRO A 132 -19.21 -2.95 25.94
CA PRO A 132 -20.18 -4.00 25.71
C PRO A 132 -20.62 -4.05 24.25
N LEU A 133 -21.01 -5.26 23.79
CA LEU A 133 -21.57 -5.43 22.45
C LEU A 133 -22.97 -4.80 22.38
N LEU A 134 -23.30 -4.25 21.22
CA LEU A 134 -24.61 -3.66 20.94
C LEU A 134 -25.61 -4.71 20.53
N THR A 135 -26.87 -4.52 20.90
CA THR A 135 -28.03 -5.25 20.36
C THR A 135 -28.49 -4.59 19.06
N ALA A 136 -29.22 -5.34 18.22
CA ALA A 136 -29.76 -4.79 16.96
C ALA A 136 -30.66 -3.55 17.19
N GLU A 137 -31.40 -3.51 18.29
CA GLU A 137 -32.25 -2.36 18.69
C GLU A 137 -31.39 -1.13 19.03
N GLN A 138 -30.25 -1.35 19.71
CA GLN A 138 -29.30 -0.29 20.06
C GLN A 138 -28.60 0.24 18.82
N GLU A 139 -28.23 -0.61 17.85
CA GLU A 139 -27.66 -0.18 16.57
C GLU A 139 -28.61 0.75 15.81
N VAL A 140 -29.89 0.37 15.70
CA VAL A 140 -30.94 1.20 15.07
C VAL A 140 -31.16 2.52 15.83
N TRP A 141 -31.13 2.48 17.16
CA TRP A 141 -31.30 3.69 17.98
C TRP A 141 -30.14 4.67 17.77
N LEU A 142 -28.89 4.18 17.75
CA LEU A 142 -27.72 5.00 17.45
C LEU A 142 -27.76 5.55 16.02
N ALA A 143 -28.13 4.73 15.05
CA ALA A 143 -28.26 5.15 13.65
C ALA A 143 -29.28 6.28 13.46
N LYS A 144 -30.42 6.24 14.14
CA LYS A 144 -31.43 7.34 14.12
C LYS A 144 -30.87 8.65 14.69
N ARG A 145 -30.04 8.59 15.73
CA ARG A 145 -29.38 9.78 16.29
C ARG A 145 -28.36 10.37 15.30
N ILE A 146 -27.59 9.51 14.64
CA ILE A 146 -26.63 9.92 13.59
C ILE A 146 -27.38 10.58 12.42
N GLU A 147 -28.44 9.98 11.93
CA GLU A 147 -29.26 10.52 10.85
C GLU A 147 -29.86 11.90 11.21
N LYS A 148 -30.34 12.04 12.45
CA LYS A 148 -30.86 13.32 12.95
C LYS A 148 -29.76 14.41 12.95
N ALA A 149 -28.54 14.06 13.34
CA ALA A 149 -27.41 14.98 13.34
C ALA A 149 -27.04 15.41 11.92
N VAL A 150 -27.05 14.48 10.94
CA VAL A 150 -26.79 14.80 9.52
C VAL A 150 -27.84 15.80 9.01
N LYS A 151 -29.12 15.54 9.22
CA LYS A 151 -30.20 16.46 8.84
C LYS A 151 -30.07 17.82 9.54
N SER A 152 -29.63 17.84 10.80
CA SER A 152 -29.41 19.08 11.56
C SER A 152 -28.21 19.86 11.04
N SER A 153 -27.14 19.19 10.58
CA SER A 153 -25.98 19.86 9.96
C SER A 153 -26.33 20.47 8.61
N GLU A 154 -27.06 19.75 7.75
CA GLU A 154 -27.58 20.27 6.46
C GLU A 154 -28.50 21.46 6.67
N GLU A 155 -29.38 21.39 7.69
CA GLU A 155 -30.22 22.51 8.05
C GLU A 155 -29.37 23.70 8.55
N LEU A 156 -28.29 23.49 9.28
CA LEU A 156 -27.41 24.56 9.78
C LEU A 156 -26.66 25.28 8.65
N GLU A 157 -26.20 24.54 7.64
CA GLU A 157 -25.49 25.05 6.45
C GLU A 157 -26.41 25.76 5.47
N GLY A 158 -27.70 25.47 5.53
CA GLY A 158 -28.71 26.11 4.65
C GLY A 158 -28.75 27.62 4.79
N LYS A 159 -28.92 28.34 3.65
CA LYS A 159 -28.87 29.84 3.51
C LYS A 159 -29.90 30.61 4.34
N LYS A 160 -30.85 29.97 4.99
CA LYS A 160 -31.91 30.70 5.77
C LYS A 160 -31.36 31.11 7.15
N ARG A 161 -31.48 32.40 7.50
CA ARG A 161 -31.13 32.89 8.84
C ARG A 161 -32.02 32.21 9.90
N LYS A 162 -31.40 31.52 10.85
CA LYS A 162 -32.10 30.81 11.93
C LYS A 162 -32.00 31.60 13.22
N GLY A 163 -33.05 31.57 14.00
CA GLY A 163 -33.06 32.20 15.34
C GLY A 163 -32.06 31.52 16.28
N PRO A 164 -31.56 32.25 17.32
CA PRO A 164 -30.49 31.73 18.21
C PRO A 164 -30.88 30.42 18.92
N ASN A 165 -32.13 30.28 19.35
CA ASN A 165 -32.64 29.07 20.03
C ASN A 165 -32.67 27.85 19.09
N ARG A 166 -33.05 28.06 17.80
CA ARG A 166 -33.02 26.96 16.82
C ARG A 166 -31.60 26.54 16.51
N ARG A 167 -30.68 27.50 16.39
CA ARG A 167 -29.26 27.22 16.16
C ARG A 167 -28.61 26.43 17.32
N ALA A 168 -28.92 26.83 18.57
CA ALA A 168 -28.44 26.10 19.73
C ALA A 168 -28.92 24.63 19.73
N LYS A 169 -30.22 24.39 19.47
CA LYS A 169 -30.78 23.04 19.37
C LYS A 169 -30.15 22.19 18.25
N LEU A 170 -29.88 22.81 17.08
CA LEU A 170 -29.19 22.09 15.99
C LEU A 170 -27.76 21.71 16.36
N ILE A 171 -27.04 22.55 17.10
CA ILE A 171 -25.69 22.25 17.59
C ILE A 171 -25.74 21.10 18.61
N ASP A 172 -26.72 21.10 19.52
CA ASP A 172 -26.89 20.01 20.48
C ASP A 172 -27.21 18.67 19.77
N ASP A 173 -28.09 18.68 18.75
CA ASP A 173 -28.43 17.51 17.95
C ASP A 173 -27.19 16.98 17.19
N ILE A 174 -26.32 17.86 16.67
CA ILE A 174 -25.07 17.47 16.02
C ILE A 174 -24.10 16.84 17.02
N ALA A 175 -23.93 17.45 18.21
CA ALA A 175 -23.07 16.91 19.26
C ALA A 175 -23.54 15.53 19.74
N ASP A 176 -24.86 15.34 19.90
CA ASP A 176 -25.47 14.06 20.26
C ASP A 176 -25.22 12.97 19.20
N GLY A 177 -25.34 13.35 17.91
CA GLY A 177 -25.06 12.41 16.82
C GLY A 177 -23.57 12.03 16.68
N LEU A 178 -22.65 12.97 16.97
CA LEU A 178 -21.22 12.65 17.02
C LEU A 178 -20.90 11.67 18.12
N ALA A 179 -21.46 11.84 19.34
CA ALA A 179 -21.30 10.91 20.44
C ALA A 179 -21.93 9.54 20.12
N ALA A 180 -23.07 9.52 19.43
CA ALA A 180 -23.69 8.26 18.97
C ALA A 180 -22.82 7.52 17.96
N ARG A 181 -22.18 8.26 17.02
CA ARG A 181 -21.27 7.69 16.04
C ARG A 181 -20.02 7.11 16.70
N GLU A 182 -19.43 7.83 17.65
CA GLU A 182 -18.27 7.37 18.43
C GLU A 182 -18.61 6.07 19.17
N HIS A 183 -19.77 6.02 19.84
CA HIS A 183 -20.23 4.82 20.53
C HIS A 183 -20.43 3.65 19.57
N LEU A 184 -21.06 3.86 18.40
CA LEU A 184 -21.27 2.81 17.39
C LEU A 184 -19.93 2.24 16.90
N VAL A 185 -18.93 3.10 16.62
CA VAL A 185 -17.60 2.69 16.16
C VAL A 185 -16.85 1.92 17.24
N THR A 186 -16.80 2.46 18.46
CA THR A 186 -16.06 1.86 19.58
C THR A 186 -16.61 0.50 19.96
N ALA A 187 -17.93 0.34 19.99
CA ALA A 187 -18.56 -0.96 20.31
C ALA A 187 -18.27 -2.03 19.24
N ASN A 188 -17.98 -1.64 18.00
CA ASN A 188 -17.68 -2.55 16.89
C ASN A 188 -16.17 -2.77 16.65
N SER A 189 -15.27 -2.22 17.47
CA SER A 189 -13.81 -2.45 17.35
C SER A 189 -13.42 -3.93 17.48
N ARG A 190 -14.20 -4.74 18.22
CA ARG A 190 -14.01 -6.20 18.32
C ARG A 190 -14.26 -6.92 16.99
N LEU A 191 -15.18 -6.41 16.16
CA LEU A 191 -15.41 -6.92 14.81
C LEU A 191 -14.18 -6.70 13.93
N VAL A 192 -13.55 -5.52 14.02
CA VAL A 192 -12.29 -5.23 13.29
C VAL A 192 -11.22 -6.25 13.61
N ILE A 193 -10.99 -6.53 14.90
CA ILE A 193 -9.99 -7.52 15.33
C ILE A 193 -10.29 -8.89 14.75
N SER A 194 -11.59 -9.30 14.72
CA SER A 194 -12.00 -10.59 14.18
C SER A 194 -11.73 -10.76 12.69
N VAL A 195 -11.77 -9.66 11.93
CA VAL A 195 -11.45 -9.64 10.49
C VAL A 195 -9.94 -9.52 10.29
N ALA A 196 -9.28 -8.56 10.94
CA ALA A 196 -7.85 -8.28 10.76
C ALA A 196 -6.94 -9.47 11.11
N LYS A 197 -7.32 -10.32 12.09
CA LYS A 197 -6.55 -11.52 12.47
C LYS A 197 -6.35 -12.52 11.33
N LYS A 198 -7.21 -12.52 10.30
CA LYS A 198 -7.10 -13.40 9.13
C LYS A 198 -6.00 -12.92 8.16
N TYR A 199 -5.50 -11.72 8.34
CA TYR A 199 -4.52 -11.06 7.47
C TYR A 199 -3.15 -10.86 8.13
N ILE A 200 -2.92 -11.48 9.30
CA ILE A 200 -1.62 -11.47 9.99
C ILE A 200 -0.59 -12.21 9.13
N GLY A 201 0.65 -11.69 9.03
CA GLY A 201 1.73 -12.28 8.27
C GLY A 201 1.82 -11.83 6.80
N ARG A 202 1.07 -10.78 6.42
CA ARG A 202 1.07 -10.27 5.04
C ARG A 202 1.91 -8.99 4.84
N GLY A 203 2.92 -8.79 5.70
CA GLY A 203 3.88 -7.68 5.58
C GLY A 203 3.42 -6.37 6.20
N VAL A 204 2.27 -6.35 6.88
CA VAL A 204 1.78 -5.18 7.65
C VAL A 204 1.61 -5.59 9.11
N PRO A 205 2.12 -4.82 10.09
CA PRO A 205 1.96 -5.09 11.51
C PRO A 205 0.49 -5.20 11.90
N PHE A 206 0.19 -6.10 12.87
CA PHE A 206 -1.21 -6.39 13.26
C PHE A 206 -1.96 -5.16 13.79
N LEU A 207 -1.31 -4.29 14.56
CA LEU A 207 -1.93 -3.05 15.04
C LEU A 207 -2.29 -2.10 13.90
N ASP A 208 -1.45 -2.03 12.86
CA ASP A 208 -1.71 -1.18 11.70
C ASP A 208 -2.89 -1.72 10.87
N LEU A 209 -2.99 -3.05 10.72
CA LEU A 209 -4.17 -3.69 10.12
C LEU A 209 -5.45 -3.37 10.89
N ILE A 210 -5.39 -3.34 12.22
CA ILE A 210 -6.53 -2.95 13.06
C ILE A 210 -6.88 -1.48 12.83
N GLN A 211 -5.90 -0.57 12.77
CA GLN A 211 -6.17 0.85 12.57
C GLN A 211 -6.78 1.14 11.19
N GLU A 212 -6.25 0.52 10.16
CA GLU A 212 -6.86 0.61 8.81
C GLU A 212 -8.28 0.01 8.79
N GLY A 213 -8.49 -1.10 9.50
CA GLY A 213 -9.83 -1.68 9.69
C GLY A 213 -10.78 -0.74 10.45
N ASN A 214 -10.30 0.00 11.47
CA ASN A 214 -11.08 1.01 12.18
C ASN A 214 -11.48 2.18 11.26
N ILE A 215 -10.61 2.58 10.32
CA ILE A 215 -10.96 3.56 9.28
C ILE A 215 -12.11 3.02 8.42
N GLY A 216 -12.09 1.72 8.09
CA GLY A 216 -13.19 1.04 7.42
C GLY A 216 -14.50 1.13 8.18
N VAL A 217 -14.50 0.86 9.51
CA VAL A 217 -15.71 1.01 10.36
C VAL A 217 -16.21 2.44 10.40
N LEU A 218 -15.31 3.44 10.45
CA LEU A 218 -15.69 4.86 10.41
C LEU A 218 -16.41 5.22 9.11
N ARG A 219 -15.97 4.67 7.98
CA ARG A 219 -16.63 4.83 6.68
C ARG A 219 -17.99 4.14 6.67
N ALA A 220 -18.07 2.90 7.19
CA ALA A 220 -19.31 2.16 7.33
C ALA A 220 -20.33 2.91 8.19
N ALA A 221 -19.94 3.42 9.36
CA ALA A 221 -20.81 4.17 10.26
C ALA A 221 -21.35 5.48 9.64
N LYS A 222 -20.62 6.09 8.69
CA LYS A 222 -21.07 7.29 7.96
C LYS A 222 -22.14 6.98 6.92
N LYS A 223 -22.09 5.77 6.32
CA LYS A 223 -22.95 5.36 5.20
C LYS A 223 -24.05 4.38 5.59
N PHE A 224 -24.07 3.93 6.84
CA PHE A 224 -25.03 2.91 7.32
C PHE A 224 -26.46 3.44 7.31
N ASP A 225 -27.34 2.71 6.63
CA ASP A 225 -28.80 2.98 6.58
C ASP A 225 -29.57 1.90 7.34
N HIS A 226 -30.14 2.28 8.48
CA HIS A 226 -30.94 1.39 9.33
C HIS A 226 -32.32 1.04 8.75
N HIS A 227 -32.80 1.75 7.71
CA HIS A 227 -34.09 1.48 7.07
C HIS A 227 -34.10 0.18 6.27
N ARG A 228 -32.92 -0.29 5.84
CA ARG A 228 -32.74 -1.53 5.07
C ARG A 228 -32.89 -2.81 5.90
N GLY A 229 -32.94 -2.73 7.23
CA GLY A 229 -33.19 -3.86 8.12
C GLY A 229 -32.00 -4.79 8.38
N HIS A 230 -30.82 -4.54 7.77
CA HIS A 230 -29.62 -5.33 8.00
C HIS A 230 -28.90 -4.93 9.28
N LYS A 231 -28.16 -5.88 9.89
CA LYS A 231 -27.26 -5.58 11.02
C LYS A 231 -26.09 -4.74 10.56
N PHE A 232 -25.63 -3.85 11.42
CA PHE A 232 -24.44 -3.03 11.13
C PHE A 232 -23.20 -3.90 10.82
N SER A 233 -23.03 -5.04 11.51
CA SER A 233 -21.91 -5.95 11.32
C SER A 233 -21.80 -6.48 9.89
N THR A 234 -22.92 -6.81 9.22
CA THR A 234 -22.94 -7.30 7.84
C THR A 234 -22.35 -6.28 6.87
N TYR A 235 -22.77 -5.02 7.01
CA TYR A 235 -22.28 -3.92 6.19
C TYR A 235 -20.84 -3.51 6.54
N ALA A 236 -20.52 -3.44 7.84
CA ALA A 236 -19.22 -3.03 8.33
C ALA A 236 -18.09 -4.02 7.94
N THR A 237 -18.36 -5.33 7.97
CA THR A 237 -17.37 -6.36 7.61
C THR A 237 -16.80 -6.14 6.23
N TRP A 238 -17.62 -5.73 5.28
CA TRP A 238 -17.17 -5.44 3.93
C TRP A 238 -16.19 -4.24 3.89
N TRP A 239 -16.53 -3.12 4.55
CA TRP A 239 -15.66 -1.93 4.62
C TRP A 239 -14.35 -2.21 5.37
N ILE A 240 -14.41 -3.01 6.44
CA ILE A 240 -13.22 -3.42 7.18
C ILE A 240 -12.30 -4.24 6.28
N ARG A 241 -12.84 -5.25 5.58
CA ARG A 241 -12.07 -6.10 4.68
C ARG A 241 -11.43 -5.29 3.55
N GLN A 242 -12.19 -4.42 2.90
CA GLN A 242 -11.69 -3.53 1.86
C GLN A 242 -10.54 -2.64 2.35
N ALA A 243 -10.70 -2.02 3.54
CA ALA A 243 -9.66 -1.17 4.11
C ALA A 243 -8.38 -1.96 4.42
N VAL A 244 -8.52 -3.14 5.05
CA VAL A 244 -7.40 -4.02 5.39
C VAL A 244 -6.69 -4.54 4.13
N THR A 245 -7.44 -5.02 3.12
CA THR A 245 -6.85 -5.54 1.88
C THR A 245 -6.15 -4.43 1.10
N ARG A 246 -6.71 -3.24 1.07
CA ARG A 246 -6.08 -2.06 0.45
C ARG A 246 -4.81 -1.65 1.18
N ALA A 247 -4.81 -1.65 2.51
CA ALA A 247 -3.62 -1.36 3.31
C ALA A 247 -2.50 -2.37 3.03
N ILE A 248 -2.81 -3.66 2.92
CA ILE A 248 -1.83 -4.69 2.56
C ILE A 248 -1.26 -4.45 1.16
N ALA A 249 -2.10 -4.12 0.18
CA ALA A 249 -1.65 -3.83 -1.17
C ALA A 249 -0.75 -2.58 -1.24
N ASP A 250 -1.05 -1.56 -0.43
CA ASP A 250 -0.33 -0.28 -0.42
C ASP A 250 0.93 -0.27 0.43
N GLN A 251 0.97 -1.01 1.54
CA GLN A 251 2.01 -0.94 2.59
C GLN A 251 2.71 -2.27 2.84
N GLY A 252 2.17 -3.41 2.37
CA GLY A 252 2.68 -4.76 2.68
C GLY A 252 4.00 -5.14 1.99
N ARG A 253 4.58 -4.28 1.14
CA ARG A 253 5.83 -4.54 0.43
C ARG A 253 6.82 -3.40 0.60
N THR A 254 8.09 -3.73 0.83
CA THR A 254 9.19 -2.76 0.91
C THR A 254 9.30 -1.92 -0.37
N ILE A 255 9.17 -2.56 -1.54
CA ILE A 255 9.05 -1.88 -2.84
C ILE A 255 7.58 -1.90 -3.22
N ARG A 256 6.92 -0.74 -3.14
CA ARG A 256 5.49 -0.59 -3.44
C ARG A 256 5.16 -1.03 -4.86
N VAL A 257 4.10 -1.82 -4.99
CA VAL A 257 3.56 -2.29 -6.26
C VAL A 257 2.14 -1.74 -6.44
N PRO A 258 1.73 -1.30 -7.65
CA PRO A 258 0.34 -0.88 -7.89
C PRO A 258 -0.67 -2.00 -7.58
N VAL A 259 -1.87 -1.63 -7.09
CA VAL A 259 -2.90 -2.59 -6.64
C VAL A 259 -3.25 -3.61 -7.73
N HIS A 260 -3.46 -3.16 -8.98
CA HIS A 260 -3.78 -4.06 -10.09
C HIS A 260 -2.69 -5.11 -10.39
N MET A 261 -1.41 -4.78 -10.13
CA MET A 261 -0.32 -5.76 -10.25
C MET A 261 -0.33 -6.74 -9.06
N GLY A 262 -0.67 -6.27 -7.87
CA GLY A 262 -0.90 -7.12 -6.70
C GLY A 262 -1.98 -8.16 -6.96
N ASP A 263 -3.10 -7.77 -7.58
CA ASP A 263 -4.18 -8.68 -7.94
C ASP A 263 -3.75 -9.71 -8.99
N GLN A 264 -2.93 -9.30 -9.98
CA GLN A 264 -2.37 -10.23 -10.96
C GLN A 264 -1.43 -11.25 -10.30
N ILE A 265 -0.59 -10.82 -9.37
CA ILE A 265 0.30 -11.70 -8.59
C ILE A 265 -0.53 -12.68 -7.74
N ASN A 266 -1.58 -12.21 -7.07
CA ASN A 266 -2.47 -13.07 -6.29
C ASN A 266 -3.20 -14.12 -7.18
N LYS A 267 -3.59 -13.74 -8.40
CA LYS A 267 -4.15 -14.68 -9.39
C LYS A 267 -3.11 -15.71 -9.83
N LEU A 268 -1.86 -15.26 -10.06
CA LEU A 268 -0.75 -16.14 -10.43
C LEU A 268 -0.46 -17.17 -9.32
N LEU A 269 -0.37 -16.73 -8.06
CA LEU A 269 -0.13 -17.62 -6.91
C LEU A 269 -1.25 -18.66 -6.74
N ARG A 270 -2.51 -18.22 -6.84
CA ARG A 270 -3.66 -19.16 -6.77
C ARG A 270 -3.65 -20.18 -7.92
N ALA A 271 -3.35 -19.75 -9.14
CA ALA A 271 -3.21 -20.65 -10.30
C ALA A 271 -2.03 -21.62 -10.10
N SER A 272 -0.90 -21.15 -9.59
CA SER A 272 0.27 -21.97 -9.27
C SER A 272 -0.08 -23.06 -8.25
N HIS A 273 -0.69 -22.69 -7.11
CA HIS A 273 -1.14 -23.64 -6.10
C HIS A 273 -2.12 -24.70 -6.66
N SER A 274 -3.13 -24.26 -7.40
CA SER A 274 -4.11 -25.18 -8.00
C SER A 274 -3.46 -26.15 -9.00
N LEU A 275 -2.49 -25.68 -9.76
CA LEU A 275 -1.75 -26.55 -10.72
C LEU A 275 -0.78 -27.48 -9.99
N THR A 276 -0.07 -27.02 -8.96
CA THR A 276 0.80 -27.86 -8.14
C THR A 276 0.00 -28.99 -7.50
N GLN A 277 -1.19 -28.70 -6.98
CA GLN A 277 -2.08 -29.71 -6.38
C GLN A 277 -2.56 -30.75 -7.43
N LYS A 278 -2.81 -30.32 -8.69
CA LYS A 278 -3.24 -31.22 -9.77
C LYS A 278 -2.09 -32.03 -10.36
N LEU A 279 -0.90 -31.44 -10.50
CA LEU A 279 0.24 -32.02 -11.18
C LEU A 279 1.18 -32.79 -10.23
N GLY A 280 1.12 -32.51 -8.92
CA GLY A 280 2.07 -33.05 -7.92
C GLY A 280 3.50 -32.51 -8.06
N ARG A 281 3.70 -31.42 -8.83
CA ARG A 281 4.98 -30.71 -9.03
C ARG A 281 4.71 -29.24 -9.31
N ASP A 282 5.72 -28.42 -9.22
CA ASP A 282 5.64 -27.01 -9.61
C ASP A 282 5.30 -26.87 -11.10
N PRO A 283 4.35 -25.96 -11.44
CA PRO A 283 3.96 -25.72 -12.81
C PRO A 283 5.02 -24.94 -13.58
N SER A 284 5.21 -25.25 -14.86
CA SER A 284 6.07 -24.47 -15.74
C SER A 284 5.44 -23.14 -16.13
N THR A 285 6.27 -22.17 -16.60
CA THR A 285 5.79 -20.86 -17.07
C THR A 285 4.76 -20.97 -18.18
N ASP A 286 4.89 -21.97 -19.07
CA ASP A 286 3.93 -22.24 -20.16
C ASP A 286 2.59 -22.80 -19.65
N GLU A 287 2.61 -23.62 -18.61
CA GLU A 287 1.41 -24.17 -17.97
C GLU A 287 0.64 -23.06 -17.23
N LEU A 288 1.35 -22.18 -16.52
CA LEU A 288 0.79 -20.99 -15.89
C LEU A 288 0.22 -20.00 -16.91
N ALA A 289 0.93 -19.78 -18.01
CA ALA A 289 0.49 -18.93 -19.10
C ALA A 289 -0.84 -19.39 -19.72
N LYS A 290 -0.99 -20.70 -19.90
CA LYS A 290 -2.24 -21.32 -20.40
C LYS A 290 -3.37 -21.19 -19.38
N ALA A 291 -3.09 -21.41 -18.09
CA ALA A 291 -4.12 -21.34 -17.05
C ALA A 291 -4.64 -19.90 -16.81
N LEU A 292 -3.77 -18.91 -17.02
CA LEU A 292 -4.09 -17.49 -16.84
C LEU A 292 -4.52 -16.79 -18.14
N GLU A 293 -4.47 -17.49 -19.27
CA GLU A 293 -4.76 -16.96 -20.62
C GLU A 293 -3.89 -15.74 -20.99
N VAL A 294 -2.61 -15.74 -20.56
CA VAL A 294 -1.64 -14.66 -20.80
C VAL A 294 -0.39 -15.18 -21.50
N GLY A 295 0.39 -14.29 -22.11
CA GLY A 295 1.65 -14.68 -22.74
C GLY A 295 2.73 -15.09 -21.72
N PRO A 296 3.64 -16.05 -22.05
CA PRO A 296 4.68 -16.54 -21.13
C PRO A 296 5.58 -15.45 -20.57
N ARG A 297 5.98 -14.47 -21.38
CA ARG A 297 6.79 -13.32 -20.93
C ARG A 297 6.11 -12.52 -19.81
N LYS A 298 4.79 -12.34 -19.91
CA LYS A 298 4.05 -11.63 -18.87
C LYS A 298 4.01 -12.41 -17.56
N VAL A 299 4.03 -13.75 -17.61
CA VAL A 299 4.13 -14.61 -16.42
C VAL A 299 5.50 -14.47 -15.78
N GLU A 300 6.58 -14.46 -16.59
CA GLU A 300 7.95 -14.23 -16.09
C GLU A 300 8.08 -12.86 -15.42
N ASP A 301 7.56 -11.81 -16.05
CA ASP A 301 7.54 -10.46 -15.46
C ASP A 301 6.78 -10.43 -14.13
N MET A 302 5.61 -11.08 -14.05
CA MET A 302 4.84 -11.18 -12.81
C MET A 302 5.60 -11.97 -11.73
N GLN A 303 6.30 -13.05 -12.08
CA GLN A 303 7.13 -13.82 -11.14
C GLN A 303 8.31 -12.98 -10.62
N GLN A 304 8.94 -12.17 -11.46
CA GLN A 304 10.01 -11.26 -11.02
C GLN A 304 9.50 -10.20 -10.04
N ILE A 305 8.36 -9.57 -10.34
CA ILE A 305 7.73 -8.56 -9.49
C ILE A 305 7.20 -9.18 -8.18
N ALA A 306 6.81 -10.47 -8.22
CA ALA A 306 6.33 -11.20 -7.04
C ALA A 306 7.42 -11.41 -5.98
N ARG A 307 8.71 -11.46 -6.37
CA ARG A 307 9.83 -11.65 -5.44
C ARG A 307 9.87 -10.57 -4.39
N ARG A 308 10.14 -10.95 -3.14
CA ARG A 308 10.38 -10.04 -2.03
C ARG A 308 11.87 -9.79 -1.84
N PRO A 309 12.30 -8.60 -1.41
CA PRO A 309 13.68 -8.35 -1.01
C PRO A 309 14.07 -9.23 0.18
N LEU A 310 15.31 -9.70 0.19
CA LEU A 310 15.90 -10.38 1.33
C LEU A 310 16.57 -9.37 2.27
N SER A 311 16.61 -9.66 3.58
CA SER A 311 17.34 -8.85 4.54
C SER A 311 18.86 -9.02 4.34
N LEU A 312 19.60 -7.93 4.36
CA LEU A 312 21.07 -7.96 4.34
C LEU A 312 21.65 -8.49 5.66
N GLU A 313 20.89 -8.40 6.74
CA GLU A 313 21.26 -8.90 8.07
C GLU A 313 20.92 -10.39 8.27
N MET A 314 20.38 -11.05 7.23
CA MET A 314 20.08 -12.47 7.30
C MET A 314 21.39 -13.26 7.46
N SER A 315 21.47 -14.11 8.50
CA SER A 315 22.64 -14.97 8.70
C SER A 315 22.72 -16.00 7.58
N THR A 316 23.95 -16.26 7.11
CA THR A 316 24.22 -17.19 5.99
C THR A 316 24.53 -18.60 6.47
N ASP A 317 24.98 -18.75 7.71
CA ASP A 317 25.30 -20.06 8.35
C ASP A 317 24.87 -20.02 9.83
N ASP A 318 24.54 -21.21 10.38
CA ASP A 318 24.14 -21.39 11.78
C ASP A 318 25.32 -21.24 12.77
N GLU A 319 26.57 -21.27 12.31
CA GLU A 319 27.77 -21.27 13.15
C GLU A 319 28.61 -19.99 13.07
N ASP A 320 28.41 -19.13 12.06
CA ASP A 320 29.14 -17.87 11.87
C ASP A 320 28.25 -16.63 12.04
N ASP A 321 28.75 -15.62 12.75
CA ASP A 321 28.12 -14.27 12.87
C ASP A 321 28.12 -13.49 11.53
N SER A 322 28.29 -14.14 10.38
CA SER A 322 28.36 -13.52 9.06
C SER A 322 26.96 -13.30 8.48
N SER A 323 26.72 -12.09 8.03
CA SER A 323 25.47 -11.65 7.39
C SER A 323 25.56 -11.72 5.85
N LEU A 324 24.41 -11.82 5.16
CA LEU A 324 24.36 -11.77 3.69
C LEU A 324 25.01 -10.48 3.15
N GLY A 325 24.92 -9.39 3.89
CA GLY A 325 25.51 -8.08 3.52
C GLY A 325 27.03 -8.12 3.40
N ASP A 326 27.71 -8.97 4.19
CA ASP A 326 29.18 -9.06 4.20
C ASP A 326 29.75 -9.67 2.92
N PHE A 327 28.93 -10.43 2.18
CA PHE A 327 29.31 -11.06 0.90
C PHE A 327 29.07 -10.15 -0.32
N ILE A 328 28.41 -9.00 -0.14
CA ILE A 328 28.12 -8.09 -1.25
C ILE A 328 29.26 -7.11 -1.42
N THR A 329 29.94 -7.19 -2.56
CA THR A 329 31.05 -6.28 -2.90
C THR A 329 30.52 -4.87 -3.20
N ASP A 330 31.15 -3.85 -2.61
CA ASP A 330 30.89 -2.45 -2.95
C ASP A 330 31.47 -2.13 -4.35
N VAL A 331 30.56 -1.92 -5.30
CA VAL A 331 30.90 -1.66 -6.71
C VAL A 331 31.07 -0.13 -6.96
N GLU A 332 30.53 0.71 -6.07
CA GLU A 332 30.56 2.17 -6.26
C GLU A 332 31.84 2.80 -5.73
N SER A 333 32.47 2.22 -4.73
CA SER A 333 33.73 2.72 -4.20
C SER A 333 34.87 2.54 -5.22
N PRO A 334 35.52 3.63 -5.64
CA PRO A 334 36.59 3.54 -6.60
C PRO A 334 37.80 2.82 -6.00
N GLU A 335 38.41 1.92 -6.77
CA GLU A 335 39.62 1.21 -6.35
C GLU A 335 40.74 2.18 -5.96
N PRO A 336 41.47 1.96 -4.86
CA PRO A 336 42.55 2.85 -4.41
C PRO A 336 43.63 3.10 -5.49
N ALA A 337 43.93 2.09 -6.28
CA ALA A 337 44.86 2.20 -7.41
C ALA A 337 44.36 3.19 -8.45
N ARG A 338 43.07 3.14 -8.81
CA ARG A 338 42.43 4.05 -9.76
C ARG A 338 42.44 5.50 -9.26
N VAL A 339 42.08 5.72 -7.99
CA VAL A 339 42.13 7.06 -7.38
C VAL A 339 43.54 7.63 -7.40
N THR A 340 44.54 6.80 -7.07
CA THR A 340 45.95 7.23 -7.11
C THR A 340 46.41 7.60 -8.53
N LEU A 341 46.06 6.77 -9.52
CA LEU A 341 46.37 7.06 -10.94
C LEU A 341 45.68 8.34 -11.41
N GLU A 342 44.46 8.58 -11.07
CA GLU A 342 43.74 9.83 -11.41
C GLU A 342 44.40 11.06 -10.75
N LYS A 343 44.82 10.93 -9.49
CA LYS A 343 45.55 11.99 -8.79
C LYS A 343 46.88 12.28 -9.47
N MET A 344 47.68 11.27 -9.74
CA MET A 344 48.97 11.41 -10.44
C MET A 344 48.79 12.03 -11.84
N ARG A 345 47.72 11.61 -12.56
CA ARG A 345 47.39 12.21 -13.87
C ARG A 345 47.07 13.70 -13.76
N ARG A 346 46.30 14.12 -12.76
CA ARG A 346 46.00 15.53 -12.51
C ARG A 346 47.26 16.32 -12.17
N GLU A 347 48.09 15.81 -11.28
CA GLU A 347 49.37 16.44 -10.90
C GLU A 347 50.29 16.62 -12.10
N HIS A 348 50.46 15.60 -12.94
CA HIS A 348 51.28 15.71 -14.17
C HIS A 348 50.69 16.70 -15.20
N ILE A 349 49.36 16.78 -15.35
CA ILE A 349 48.72 17.77 -16.20
C ILE A 349 48.99 19.18 -15.65
N ASP A 350 48.84 19.40 -14.36
CA ASP A 350 49.11 20.69 -13.72
C ASP A 350 50.58 21.08 -13.82
N GLU A 351 51.54 20.14 -13.69
CA GLU A 351 52.97 20.38 -13.91
C GLU A 351 53.28 20.83 -15.36
N GLU A 352 52.69 20.17 -16.36
CA GLU A 352 52.90 20.54 -17.77
C GLU A 352 52.21 21.88 -18.11
N LEU A 353 51.03 22.14 -17.52
CA LEU A 353 50.36 23.44 -17.68
C LEU A 353 51.12 24.56 -17.00
N ALA A 354 51.78 24.32 -15.86
CA ALA A 354 52.60 25.34 -15.15
C ALA A 354 53.79 25.87 -15.99
N LYS A 355 54.23 25.12 -16.99
CA LYS A 355 55.29 25.55 -17.91
C LYS A 355 54.81 26.51 -19.01
N MET A 356 53.51 26.72 -19.11
CA MET A 356 52.87 27.55 -20.14
C MET A 356 52.53 28.96 -19.63
N PRO A 357 52.30 29.93 -20.52
CA PRO A 357 51.87 31.28 -20.16
C PRO A 357 50.53 31.24 -19.40
N ALA A 358 50.42 32.01 -18.32
CA ALA A 358 49.24 31.98 -17.42
C ALA A 358 47.89 32.19 -18.12
N ARG A 359 47.85 33.02 -19.18
CA ARG A 359 46.63 33.23 -19.97
C ARG A 359 46.20 32.01 -20.77
N GLU A 360 47.14 31.24 -21.31
CA GLU A 360 46.85 30.00 -22.06
C GLU A 360 46.37 28.93 -21.11
N VAL A 361 46.99 28.81 -19.94
CA VAL A 361 46.61 27.87 -18.89
C VAL A 361 45.18 28.13 -18.40
N GLN A 362 44.84 29.39 -18.14
CA GLN A 362 43.52 29.75 -17.66
C GLN A 362 42.42 29.44 -18.69
N ILE A 363 42.65 29.69 -19.96
CA ILE A 363 41.72 29.35 -21.03
C ILE A 363 41.57 27.83 -21.13
N LEU A 364 42.64 27.04 -21.06
CA LEU A 364 42.55 25.59 -21.09
C LEU A 364 41.79 25.04 -19.85
N LYS A 365 42.09 25.56 -18.64
CA LYS A 365 41.40 25.14 -17.42
C LYS A 365 39.90 25.39 -17.50
N LEU A 366 39.45 26.53 -17.97
CA LEU A 366 38.03 26.85 -18.15
C LEU A 366 37.39 26.03 -19.29
N ARG A 367 38.10 25.86 -20.41
CA ARG A 367 37.53 25.13 -21.57
C ARG A 367 37.33 23.65 -21.32
N TYR A 368 38.24 23.01 -20.59
CA TYR A 368 38.23 21.58 -20.33
C TYR A 368 37.79 21.21 -18.91
N GLY A 369 37.30 22.20 -18.14
CA GLY A 369 36.79 21.94 -16.80
C GLY A 369 37.83 21.41 -15.80
N LEU A 370 39.10 21.77 -15.97
CA LEU A 370 40.19 21.27 -15.11
C LEU A 370 40.19 21.92 -13.71
N HIS A 371 39.43 23.00 -13.52
CA HIS A 371 39.31 23.69 -12.23
C HIS A 371 38.06 23.27 -11.47
N ASP A 372 36.90 23.47 -12.06
CA ASP A 372 35.59 23.32 -11.41
C ASP A 372 34.80 22.07 -11.89
N GLY A 373 35.39 21.31 -12.83
CA GLY A 373 34.71 20.15 -13.45
C GLY A 373 33.74 20.56 -14.57
N GLU A 374 33.48 21.85 -14.78
CA GLU A 374 32.55 22.34 -15.81
C GLU A 374 33.33 22.89 -17.04
N ALA A 375 32.94 22.43 -18.22
CA ALA A 375 33.54 22.88 -19.48
C ALA A 375 32.75 24.06 -20.07
N TYR A 376 33.36 25.22 -20.15
CA TYR A 376 32.75 26.43 -20.67
C TYR A 376 32.89 26.55 -22.19
N THR A 377 31.94 27.19 -22.84
CA THR A 377 31.98 27.46 -24.27
C THR A 377 33.01 28.56 -24.62
N LEU A 378 33.49 28.65 -25.89
CA LEU A 378 34.41 29.69 -26.32
C LEU A 378 33.89 31.11 -26.10
N GLU A 379 32.59 31.30 -26.15
CA GLU A 379 31.94 32.59 -25.95
C GLU A 379 31.92 32.99 -24.48
N GLU A 380 31.59 32.07 -23.58
CA GLU A 380 31.62 32.28 -22.14
C GLU A 380 33.01 32.58 -21.62
N VAL A 381 34.00 31.76 -22.05
CA VAL A 381 35.39 32.03 -21.71
C VAL A 381 35.83 33.41 -22.26
N GLY A 382 35.37 33.78 -23.45
CA GLY A 382 35.61 35.10 -24.02
C GLY A 382 35.04 36.23 -23.15
N LYS A 383 33.83 36.09 -22.66
CA LYS A 383 33.21 37.04 -21.73
C LYS A 383 33.97 37.13 -20.40
N MET A 384 34.39 35.99 -19.83
CA MET A 384 35.13 35.93 -18.56
C MET A 384 36.52 36.58 -18.68
N MET A 385 37.21 36.38 -19.82
CA MET A 385 38.56 36.86 -20.05
C MET A 385 38.63 38.24 -20.73
N GLY A 386 37.47 38.83 -21.07
CA GLY A 386 37.41 40.15 -21.75
C GLY A 386 37.98 40.13 -23.18
N VAL A 387 37.86 39.01 -23.90
CA VAL A 387 38.38 38.83 -25.26
C VAL A 387 37.30 38.26 -26.19
N THR A 388 37.52 38.43 -27.51
CA THR A 388 36.57 37.90 -28.52
C THR A 388 36.64 36.36 -28.59
N ARG A 389 35.53 35.71 -28.95
CA ARG A 389 35.44 34.27 -29.18
C ARG A 389 36.55 33.73 -30.07
N GLU A 390 36.82 34.43 -31.16
CA GLU A 390 37.87 34.04 -32.13
C GLU A 390 39.28 34.14 -31.51
N ARG A 391 39.49 35.13 -30.63
CA ARG A 391 40.76 35.25 -29.92
C ARG A 391 40.97 34.10 -28.92
N VAL A 392 39.92 33.68 -28.22
CA VAL A 392 39.99 32.50 -27.35
C VAL A 392 40.35 31.27 -28.18
N ARG A 393 39.70 31.03 -29.34
CA ARG A 393 40.00 29.92 -30.25
C ARG A 393 41.45 29.90 -30.72
N GLN A 394 42.00 31.07 -31.05
CA GLN A 394 43.41 31.18 -31.46
C GLN A 394 44.36 30.81 -30.32
N ILE A 395 44.10 31.32 -29.11
CA ILE A 395 44.92 31.03 -27.94
C ILE A 395 44.84 29.55 -27.57
N GLU A 396 43.63 28.96 -27.59
CA GLU A 396 43.41 27.52 -27.38
C GLU A 396 44.20 26.68 -28.39
N ALA A 397 44.11 26.99 -29.68
CA ALA A 397 44.83 26.26 -30.72
C ALA A 397 46.36 26.37 -30.55
N GLN A 398 46.85 27.55 -30.14
CA GLN A 398 48.28 27.77 -29.85
C GLN A 398 48.72 26.97 -28.62
N ALA A 399 47.96 26.97 -27.57
CA ALA A 399 48.20 26.22 -26.35
C ALA A 399 48.24 24.71 -26.61
N LEU A 400 47.26 24.19 -27.35
CA LEU A 400 47.22 22.77 -27.74
C LEU A 400 48.37 22.37 -28.66
N SER A 401 48.81 23.28 -29.57
CA SER A 401 49.99 23.06 -30.43
C SER A 401 51.26 22.91 -29.61
N ARG A 402 51.43 23.70 -28.53
CA ARG A 402 52.55 23.56 -27.60
C ARG A 402 52.53 22.25 -26.86
N LEU A 403 51.35 21.81 -26.35
CA LEU A 403 51.20 20.53 -25.67
C LEU A 403 51.46 19.32 -26.61
N ARG A 404 51.28 19.47 -27.91
CA ARG A 404 51.58 18.43 -28.92
C ARG A 404 53.07 18.21 -29.15
N HIS A 405 53.97 19.05 -28.59
CA HIS A 405 55.40 18.86 -28.72
C HIS A 405 55.86 17.47 -28.26
N PRO A 406 56.76 16.78 -28.96
CA PRO A 406 57.11 15.38 -28.69
C PRO A 406 57.48 15.07 -27.25
N LEU A 407 58.20 15.97 -26.57
CA LEU A 407 58.66 15.79 -25.19
C LEU A 407 57.51 15.81 -24.19
N GLN A 408 56.50 16.65 -24.40
CA GLN A 408 55.31 16.72 -23.51
C GLN A 408 54.28 15.62 -23.82
N ARG A 409 54.16 15.31 -25.13
CA ARG A 409 53.27 14.25 -25.60
C ARG A 409 53.65 12.86 -25.05
N GLN A 410 54.92 12.56 -24.89
CA GLN A 410 55.41 11.25 -24.49
C GLN A 410 54.91 10.90 -23.05
N LYS A 411 54.98 11.85 -22.14
CA LYS A 411 54.50 11.67 -20.75
C LYS A 411 53.00 11.45 -20.66
N LEU A 412 52.20 12.25 -21.41
CA LEU A 412 50.74 12.13 -21.40
C LEU A 412 50.25 10.88 -22.14
N LYS A 413 51.01 10.34 -23.09
CA LYS A 413 50.66 9.13 -23.84
C LYS A 413 50.66 7.88 -23.00
N GLU A 414 51.44 7.83 -21.93
CA GLU A 414 51.50 6.67 -21.02
C GLU A 414 50.18 6.47 -20.31
N TYR A 415 49.48 7.54 -19.91
CA TYR A 415 48.16 7.47 -19.29
C TYR A 415 47.05 6.96 -20.24
N LEU A 416 47.12 7.31 -21.54
CA LEU A 416 46.15 6.84 -22.54
C LEU A 416 46.28 5.33 -22.79
N LYS A 417 47.49 4.75 -22.61
CA LYS A 417 47.67 3.30 -22.74
C LYS A 417 47.18 2.52 -21.52
N ALA A 418 47.23 3.13 -20.34
CA ALA A 418 46.76 2.51 -19.11
C ALA A 418 45.21 2.44 -19.03
N GLU A 419 44.48 3.26 -19.76
CA GLU A 419 43.00 3.21 -19.82
C GLU A 419 42.48 2.27 -20.92
N SER A 420 43.30 1.81 -21.83
CA SER A 420 42.88 0.94 -22.97
C SER A 420 43.23 -0.54 -22.80
N GLY A 421 43.74 -0.95 -21.66
CA GLY A 421 44.00 -2.34 -21.27
C GLY A 421 43.21 -2.74 -20.05
#